data_f87517a0dd30a6c7119010bf91a2e6b6
#
_entry.id   f87517a0dd30a6c7119010bf91a2e6b6
#
_cell.length_a   1.000
_cell.length_b   1.000
_cell.length_c   1.000
_cell.angle_alpha   90.00
_cell.angle_beta   90.00
_cell.angle_gamma   90.00
#
_symmetry.space_group_name_H-M   'P 1'
#
loop_
_entity.id
_entity.type
_entity.pdbx_description
1 polymer ?
#
loop_
_entity_poly.entity_id
_entity_poly.type
_entity_poly.pdbx_seq_one_letter_code
_entity_poly.pdbx_strand_id
1 'polypeptide(L)'
;MTTSIERAKQVLRIEAEAIRRMIPRLGRAFNEAVELILSCRGRVSVSGMGKAGIIGQKLSATLASTGTPSYWVHPAEATHGDMGRVAKPDVIIALSNSGETEELTRLLPVIKRMGSGLITLTGNPRSMLARHSDVVLDVSVKREACSLNLAPTSSTTAMLAMGDALAVVIAERKGFKERDFARLHPGGQLGRKLLLRVRDLMRTHEANPVVRESARVKTVLLAITKARAGCASVVNPQGRLIGIFTDGDL
;
A
#
# COMPACT_ATOMS: atom_id res chain seq x y z
N MET A 1 40.48 -6.55 -9.80
CA MET A 1 39.17 -5.92 -10.10
C MET A 1 38.10 -6.59 -9.25
N THR A 2 37.27 -5.83 -8.56
CA THR A 2 36.13 -6.39 -7.79
C THR A 2 35.15 -7.03 -8.74
N THR A 3 34.70 -8.26 -8.50
CA THR A 3 33.70 -8.91 -9.34
C THR A 3 32.35 -8.22 -9.25
N SER A 4 31.49 -8.36 -10.26
CA SER A 4 30.12 -7.80 -10.23
C SER A 4 29.32 -8.29 -9.02
N ILE A 5 29.51 -9.56 -8.62
CA ILE A 5 28.85 -10.14 -7.44
C ILE A 5 29.35 -9.48 -6.13
N GLU A 6 30.67 -9.30 -5.99
CA GLU A 6 31.22 -8.64 -4.81
C GLU A 6 30.73 -7.19 -4.71
N ARG A 7 30.67 -6.48 -5.84
CA ARG A 7 30.14 -5.14 -5.90
C ARG A 7 28.66 -5.08 -5.50
N ALA A 8 27.84 -5.99 -6.02
CA ALA A 8 26.44 -6.11 -5.65
C ALA A 8 26.25 -6.34 -4.15
N LYS A 9 27.02 -7.30 -3.57
CA LYS A 9 27.04 -7.55 -2.12
C LYS A 9 27.42 -6.30 -1.32
N GLN A 10 28.36 -5.51 -1.82
CA GLN A 10 28.75 -4.26 -1.17
C GLN A 10 27.63 -3.22 -1.18
N VAL A 11 26.92 -3.05 -2.31
CA VAL A 11 25.76 -2.16 -2.42
C VAL A 11 24.70 -2.54 -1.38
N LEU A 12 24.29 -3.81 -1.35
CA LEU A 12 23.28 -4.29 -0.39
C LEU A 12 23.70 -4.07 1.07
N ARG A 13 24.98 -4.28 1.39
CA ARG A 13 25.52 -4.01 2.75
C ARG A 13 25.44 -2.53 3.11
N ILE A 14 25.75 -1.63 2.19
CA ILE A 14 25.70 -0.17 2.41
C ILE A 14 24.26 0.26 2.68
N GLU A 15 23.30 -0.22 1.90
CA GLU A 15 21.88 0.11 2.09
C GLU A 15 21.31 -0.49 3.39
N ALA A 16 21.65 -1.74 3.71
CA ALA A 16 21.27 -2.36 4.98
C ALA A 16 21.84 -1.58 6.19
N GLU A 17 23.08 -1.10 6.08
CA GLU A 17 23.71 -0.28 7.12
C GLU A 17 23.02 1.09 7.26
N ALA A 18 22.56 1.69 6.18
CA ALA A 18 21.77 2.93 6.23
C ALA A 18 20.50 2.77 7.08
N ILE A 19 19.79 1.65 6.90
CA ILE A 19 18.60 1.31 7.71
C ILE A 19 19.02 1.08 9.19
N ARG A 20 20.03 0.28 9.46
CA ARG A 20 20.48 0.00 10.85
C ARG A 20 20.84 1.28 11.61
N ARG A 21 21.50 2.24 10.95
CA ARG A 21 21.86 3.53 11.56
C ARG A 21 20.68 4.44 11.83
N MET A 22 19.56 4.22 11.18
CA MET A 22 18.33 4.97 11.39
C MET A 22 17.60 4.50 12.67
N ILE A 23 17.68 3.21 13.01
CA ILE A 23 16.97 2.61 14.17
C ILE A 23 17.19 3.40 15.48
N PRO A 24 18.44 3.71 15.93
CA PRO A 24 18.66 4.44 17.19
C PRO A 24 18.18 5.91 17.15
N ARG A 25 17.83 6.45 15.99
CA ARG A 25 17.26 7.81 15.84
C ARG A 25 15.75 7.83 15.95
N LEU A 26 15.09 6.66 15.92
CA LEU A 26 13.67 6.56 16.22
C LEU A 26 13.42 6.94 17.67
N GLY A 27 12.55 7.92 17.87
CA GLY A 27 12.29 8.48 19.20
C GLY A 27 11.02 9.34 19.20
N ARG A 28 11.04 10.42 19.94
CA ARG A 28 9.89 11.31 20.14
C ARG A 28 9.27 11.80 18.82
N ALA A 29 10.09 12.23 17.86
CA ALA A 29 9.61 12.73 16.58
C ALA A 29 8.82 11.67 15.78
N PHE A 30 9.22 10.39 15.85
CA PHE A 30 8.46 9.32 15.20
C PHE A 30 7.08 9.15 15.85
N ASN A 31 6.99 9.17 17.18
CA ASN A 31 5.71 9.11 17.88
C ASN A 31 4.83 10.33 17.56
N GLU A 32 5.40 11.53 17.50
CA GLU A 32 4.68 12.74 17.12
C GLU A 32 4.13 12.65 15.69
N ALA A 33 4.89 12.09 14.73
CA ALA A 33 4.41 11.85 13.40
C ALA A 33 3.23 10.86 13.36
N VAL A 34 3.32 9.78 14.14
CA VAL A 34 2.22 8.81 14.28
C VAL A 34 0.97 9.48 14.85
N GLU A 35 1.09 10.22 15.95
CA GLU A 35 -0.05 10.89 16.57
C GLU A 35 -0.66 11.97 15.66
N LEU A 36 0.16 12.72 14.92
CA LEU A 36 -0.30 13.72 13.97
C LEU A 36 -1.16 13.07 12.86
N ILE A 37 -0.74 11.91 12.35
CA ILE A 37 -1.50 11.17 11.33
C ILE A 37 -2.75 10.51 11.93
N LEU A 38 -2.67 9.96 13.14
CA LEU A 38 -3.83 9.35 13.82
C LEU A 38 -4.92 10.38 14.15
N SER A 39 -4.53 11.61 14.49
CA SER A 39 -5.45 12.72 14.77
C SER A 39 -5.98 13.41 13.50
N CYS A 40 -5.44 13.08 12.33
CA CYS A 40 -5.85 13.65 11.05
C CYS A 40 -7.31 13.30 10.74
N ARG A 41 -8.15 14.34 10.58
CA ARG A 41 -9.56 14.20 10.21
C ARG A 41 -9.80 14.20 8.70
N GLY A 42 -8.77 14.50 7.93
CA GLY A 42 -8.77 14.51 6.48
C GLY A 42 -8.04 13.29 5.92
N ARG A 43 -7.16 13.56 4.96
CA ARG A 43 -6.33 12.55 4.27
C ARG A 43 -4.86 12.88 4.47
N VAL A 44 -4.00 11.89 4.21
CA VAL A 44 -2.56 12.12 4.16
C VAL A 44 -2.16 12.44 2.71
N SER A 45 -1.72 13.67 2.47
CA SER A 45 -1.13 14.08 1.21
C SER A 45 0.36 13.80 1.25
N VAL A 46 0.90 13.12 0.25
CA VAL A 46 2.34 12.83 0.16
C VAL A 46 2.92 13.57 -1.04
N SER A 47 4.07 14.21 -0.88
CA SER A 47 4.72 14.98 -1.93
C SER A 47 6.24 14.82 -1.92
N GLY A 48 6.88 14.93 -3.08
CA GLY A 48 8.33 14.81 -3.24
C GLY A 48 8.73 14.94 -4.70
N MET A 49 10.01 15.15 -5.00
CA MET A 49 10.51 15.32 -6.36
C MET A 49 11.43 14.16 -6.75
N GLY A 50 11.46 13.83 -8.04
CA GLY A 50 12.35 12.81 -8.59
C GLY A 50 12.24 11.46 -7.90
N LYS A 51 13.37 10.85 -7.50
CA LYS A 51 13.40 9.54 -6.86
C LYS A 51 12.72 9.54 -5.48
N ALA A 52 12.88 10.62 -4.69
CA ALA A 52 12.14 10.80 -3.44
C ALA A 52 10.62 10.85 -3.69
N GLY A 53 10.20 11.46 -4.81
CA GLY A 53 8.81 11.47 -5.24
C GLY A 53 8.26 10.07 -5.54
N ILE A 54 9.02 9.22 -6.22
CA ILE A 54 8.63 7.83 -6.49
C ILE A 54 8.44 7.05 -5.17
N ILE A 55 9.36 7.25 -4.20
CA ILE A 55 9.21 6.68 -2.86
C ILE A 55 7.96 7.24 -2.16
N GLY A 56 7.67 8.53 -2.31
CA GLY A 56 6.46 9.15 -1.77
C GLY A 56 5.18 8.57 -2.37
N GLN A 57 5.14 8.30 -3.67
CA GLN A 57 4.01 7.60 -4.30
C GLN A 57 3.79 6.21 -3.70
N LYS A 58 4.89 5.45 -3.51
CA LYS A 58 4.83 4.14 -2.84
C LYS A 58 4.32 4.26 -1.41
N LEU A 59 4.80 5.24 -0.64
CA LEU A 59 4.33 5.49 0.72
C LEU A 59 2.83 5.81 0.74
N SER A 60 2.37 6.70 -0.13
CA SER A 60 0.95 7.04 -0.26
C SER A 60 0.09 5.80 -0.56
N ALA A 61 0.53 4.96 -1.52
CA ALA A 61 -0.15 3.71 -1.84
C ALA A 61 -0.18 2.74 -0.64
N THR A 62 0.92 2.64 0.10
CA THR A 62 1.01 1.78 1.30
C THR A 62 0.05 2.26 2.38
N LEU A 63 0.04 3.56 2.70
CA LEU A 63 -0.90 4.16 3.66
C LEU A 63 -2.36 3.87 3.27
N ALA A 64 -2.72 4.11 2.01
CA ALA A 64 -4.06 3.85 1.51
C ALA A 64 -4.45 2.38 1.63
N SER A 65 -3.56 1.46 1.26
CA SER A 65 -3.79 0.02 1.30
C SER A 65 -3.79 -0.57 2.72
N THR A 66 -3.29 0.17 3.71
CA THR A 66 -3.29 -0.19 5.12
C THR A 66 -4.29 0.61 5.97
N GLY A 67 -5.30 1.22 5.33
CA GLY A 67 -6.44 1.84 6.00
C GLY A 67 -6.24 3.31 6.41
N THR A 68 -5.21 3.98 5.89
CA THR A 68 -5.04 5.42 6.05
C THR A 68 -5.26 6.10 4.69
N PRO A 69 -6.39 6.81 4.49
CA PRO A 69 -6.66 7.48 3.23
C PRO A 69 -5.52 8.43 2.86
N SER A 70 -4.90 8.19 1.71
CA SER A 70 -3.74 8.94 1.26
C SER A 70 -3.79 9.16 -0.25
N TYR A 71 -3.17 10.24 -0.70
CA TYR A 71 -3.02 10.57 -2.10
C TYR A 71 -1.70 11.29 -2.37
N TRP A 72 -1.24 11.17 -3.59
CA TRP A 72 -0.03 11.80 -4.08
C TRP A 72 -0.32 13.17 -4.69
N VAL A 73 0.53 14.15 -4.40
CA VAL A 73 0.53 15.48 -5.04
C VAL A 73 1.93 15.76 -5.58
N HIS A 74 2.03 15.97 -6.89
CA HIS A 74 3.29 16.37 -7.51
C HIS A 74 3.62 17.82 -7.13
N PRO A 75 4.80 18.13 -6.57
CA PRO A 75 5.05 19.46 -6.03
C PRO A 75 5.09 20.57 -7.10
N ALA A 76 5.51 20.25 -8.33
CA ALA A 76 5.45 21.22 -9.42
C ALA A 76 3.99 21.53 -9.80
N GLU A 77 3.13 20.51 -9.95
CA GLU A 77 1.71 20.70 -10.24
C GLU A 77 0.97 21.39 -9.09
N ALA A 78 1.43 21.21 -7.86
CA ALA A 78 0.91 21.88 -6.68
C ALA A 78 1.01 23.43 -6.81
N THR A 79 2.07 23.94 -7.41
CA THR A 79 2.23 25.39 -7.67
C THR A 79 1.30 25.90 -8.77
N HIS A 80 0.73 25.02 -9.57
CA HIS A 80 -0.17 25.35 -10.69
C HIS A 80 -1.65 24.98 -10.43
N GLY A 81 -2.01 24.74 -9.17
CA GLY A 81 -3.41 24.55 -8.77
C GLY A 81 -3.72 23.27 -7.99
N ASP A 82 -2.87 22.23 -8.09
CA ASP A 82 -3.12 20.95 -7.38
C ASP A 82 -3.07 21.07 -5.85
N MET A 83 -2.56 22.21 -5.29
CA MET A 83 -2.75 22.53 -3.87
C MET A 83 -4.24 22.63 -3.48
N GLY A 84 -5.13 22.91 -4.41
CA GLY A 84 -6.59 22.86 -4.17
C GLY A 84 -7.13 21.49 -3.77
N ARG A 85 -6.35 20.42 -3.94
CA ARG A 85 -6.69 19.06 -3.49
C ARG A 85 -6.42 18.84 -2.01
N VAL A 86 -5.57 19.69 -1.40
CA VAL A 86 -5.20 19.64 0.02
C VAL A 86 -6.16 20.52 0.82
N ALA A 87 -6.66 20.01 1.91
CA ALA A 87 -7.58 20.71 2.80
C ALA A 87 -6.96 20.91 4.20
N LYS A 88 -7.47 21.86 4.97
CA LYS A 88 -6.99 22.15 6.34
C LYS A 88 -6.87 20.90 7.25
N PRO A 89 -7.82 19.93 7.23
CA PRO A 89 -7.71 18.76 8.09
C PRO A 89 -6.72 17.70 7.59
N ASP A 90 -6.09 17.91 6.41
CA ASP A 90 -5.10 16.97 5.87
C ASP A 90 -3.74 17.14 6.58
N VAL A 91 -2.98 16.04 6.59
CA VAL A 91 -1.55 16.04 6.97
C VAL A 91 -0.73 15.86 5.70
N ILE A 92 0.31 16.67 5.56
CA ILE A 92 1.23 16.61 4.43
C ILE A 92 2.51 15.89 4.86
N ILE A 93 2.95 14.92 4.06
CA ILE A 93 4.26 14.28 4.20
C ILE A 93 5.12 14.72 3.02
N ALA A 94 6.18 15.47 3.28
CA ALA A 94 7.14 15.93 2.28
C ALA A 94 8.42 15.07 2.33
N LEU A 95 8.86 14.56 1.18
CA LEU A 95 10.08 13.77 1.04
C LEU A 95 11.13 14.56 0.24
N SER A 96 12.26 14.87 0.89
CA SER A 96 13.39 15.53 0.23
C SER A 96 14.69 15.20 0.96
N ASN A 97 15.65 14.56 0.29
CA ASN A 97 16.93 14.22 0.91
C ASN A 97 17.72 15.47 1.34
N SER A 98 17.79 16.48 0.49
CA SER A 98 18.43 17.76 0.84
C SER A 98 17.59 18.60 1.81
N GLY A 99 16.26 18.45 1.73
CA GLY A 99 15.30 19.32 2.40
C GLY A 99 15.24 20.73 1.83
N GLU A 100 15.90 20.96 0.67
CA GLU A 100 16.01 22.25 -0.02
C GLU A 100 15.42 22.20 -1.45
N THR A 101 14.65 21.14 -1.76
CA THR A 101 14.00 20.99 -3.07
C THR A 101 13.08 22.18 -3.32
N GLU A 102 13.38 22.96 -4.35
CA GLU A 102 12.74 24.26 -4.61
C GLU A 102 11.22 24.15 -4.78
N GLU A 103 10.76 23.13 -5.51
CA GLU A 103 9.33 22.89 -5.75
C GLU A 103 8.55 22.59 -4.44
N LEU A 104 9.21 21.99 -3.44
CA LEU A 104 8.60 21.76 -2.13
C LEU A 104 8.70 23.00 -1.24
N THR A 105 9.84 23.69 -1.23
CA THR A 105 10.03 24.87 -0.37
C THR A 105 9.14 26.05 -0.80
N ARG A 106 8.83 26.18 -2.08
CA ARG A 106 7.85 27.16 -2.60
C ARG A 106 6.43 26.93 -2.07
N LEU A 107 6.09 25.69 -1.66
CA LEU A 107 4.76 25.38 -1.12
C LEU A 107 4.63 25.76 0.38
N LEU A 108 5.72 25.93 1.11
CA LEU A 108 5.70 26.17 2.57
C LEU A 108 4.79 27.34 2.99
N PRO A 109 4.80 28.52 2.32
CA PRO A 109 3.92 29.62 2.68
C PRO A 109 2.43 29.26 2.52
N VAL A 110 2.10 28.46 1.51
CA VAL A 110 0.73 28.01 1.24
C VAL A 110 0.31 27.00 2.32
N ILE A 111 1.12 25.98 2.58
CA ILE A 111 0.89 24.95 3.60
C ILE A 111 0.65 25.60 4.96
N LYS A 112 1.51 26.57 5.33
CA LYS A 112 1.37 27.31 6.60
C LYS A 112 0.06 28.10 6.70
N ARG A 113 -0.35 28.77 5.61
CA ARG A 113 -1.64 29.50 5.57
C ARG A 113 -2.84 28.57 5.67
N MET A 114 -2.75 27.36 5.09
CA MET A 114 -3.81 26.36 5.18
C MET A 114 -3.97 25.78 6.59
N GLY A 115 -2.89 25.82 7.39
CA GLY A 115 -2.88 25.23 8.73
C GLY A 115 -2.91 23.69 8.72
N SER A 116 -2.45 23.07 7.62
CA SER A 116 -2.27 21.63 7.55
C SER A 116 -0.99 21.21 8.26
N GLY A 117 -1.02 20.07 8.97
CA GLY A 117 0.17 19.51 9.61
C GLY A 117 1.22 19.08 8.56
N LEU A 118 2.49 19.36 8.82
CA LEU A 118 3.59 19.03 7.92
C LEU A 118 4.60 18.10 8.59
N ILE A 119 4.79 16.92 8.02
CA ILE A 119 5.83 15.95 8.38
C ILE A 119 6.86 15.97 7.25
N THR A 120 8.15 16.08 7.58
CA THR A 120 9.21 15.99 6.58
C THR A 120 10.12 14.79 6.83
N LEU A 121 10.32 13.95 5.79
CA LEU A 121 11.36 12.93 5.73
C LEU A 121 12.56 13.52 5.00
N THR A 122 13.66 13.77 5.70
CA THR A 122 14.82 14.43 5.11
C THR A 122 16.15 13.87 5.63
N GLY A 123 17.17 13.91 4.79
CA GLY A 123 18.57 13.65 5.16
C GLY A 123 19.25 14.85 5.82
N ASN A 124 18.60 16.03 5.86
CA ASN A 124 19.13 17.23 6.47
C ASN A 124 18.13 17.87 7.46
N PRO A 125 18.19 17.50 8.75
CA PRO A 125 17.27 18.04 9.76
C PRO A 125 17.38 19.55 10.02
N ARG A 126 18.34 20.23 9.40
CA ARG A 126 18.52 21.71 9.50
C ARG A 126 18.08 22.45 8.25
N SER A 127 17.51 21.75 7.29
CA SER A 127 17.05 22.30 6.01
C SER A 127 15.85 23.26 6.14
N MET A 128 15.52 23.93 5.05
CA MET A 128 14.35 24.80 4.96
C MET A 128 13.06 24.05 5.25
N LEU A 129 12.85 22.88 4.62
CA LEU A 129 11.68 22.03 4.90
C LEU A 129 11.62 21.64 6.38
N ALA A 130 12.74 21.18 6.95
CA ALA A 130 12.78 20.75 8.35
C ALA A 130 12.38 21.87 9.32
N ARG A 131 12.90 23.09 9.10
CA ARG A 131 12.59 24.25 9.97
C ARG A 131 11.14 24.72 9.94
N HIS A 132 10.41 24.38 8.87
CA HIS A 132 9.01 24.76 8.70
C HIS A 132 8.03 23.60 8.95
N SER A 133 8.54 22.43 9.31
CA SER A 133 7.73 21.23 9.58
C SER A 133 7.36 21.14 11.06
N ASP A 134 6.18 20.60 11.32
CA ASP A 134 5.74 20.26 12.69
C ASP A 134 6.53 19.06 13.22
N VAL A 135 6.87 18.11 12.34
CA VAL A 135 7.64 16.94 12.69
C VAL A 135 8.69 16.65 11.61
N VAL A 136 9.90 16.33 12.05
CA VAL A 136 11.02 15.95 11.17
C VAL A 136 11.45 14.51 11.47
N LEU A 137 11.40 13.66 10.46
CA LEU A 137 11.93 12.31 10.49
C LEU A 137 13.29 12.29 9.79
N ASP A 138 14.35 12.10 10.58
CA ASP A 138 15.74 12.06 10.09
C ASP A 138 16.03 10.73 9.39
N VAL A 139 16.12 10.77 8.07
CA VAL A 139 16.50 9.68 7.18
C VAL A 139 17.90 9.85 6.60
N SER A 140 18.76 10.63 7.26
CA SER A 140 20.13 10.89 6.80
C SER A 140 20.94 9.60 6.67
N VAL A 141 21.73 9.54 5.61
CA VAL A 141 22.62 8.42 5.32
C VAL A 141 24.06 8.91 5.25
N LYS A 142 25.01 8.03 5.58
CA LYS A 142 26.45 8.37 5.55
C LYS A 142 26.95 8.57 4.12
N ARG A 143 26.44 7.77 3.18
CA ARG A 143 26.79 7.80 1.76
C ARG A 143 25.77 7.06 0.93
N GLU A 144 25.72 7.36 -0.34
CA GLU A 144 25.05 6.54 -1.33
C GLU A 144 25.84 5.26 -1.65
N ALA A 145 25.16 4.23 -2.12
CA ALA A 145 25.81 2.97 -2.49
C ALA A 145 26.49 3.02 -3.85
N CYS A 146 26.18 4.01 -4.69
CA CYS A 146 26.89 4.20 -5.95
C CYS A 146 28.32 4.69 -5.73
N SER A 147 29.25 4.33 -6.63
CA SER A 147 30.67 4.65 -6.52
C SER A 147 30.95 6.15 -6.52
N LEU A 148 30.13 6.92 -7.22
CA LEU A 148 30.24 8.38 -7.32
C LEU A 148 29.56 9.12 -6.17
N ASN A 149 28.87 8.43 -5.28
CA ASN A 149 28.06 9.02 -4.22
C ASN A 149 27.00 10.03 -4.70
N LEU A 150 26.50 9.88 -5.93
CA LEU A 150 25.57 10.82 -6.57
C LEU A 150 24.17 10.25 -6.75
N ALA A 151 24.07 8.97 -7.21
CA ALA A 151 22.77 8.36 -7.46
C ALA A 151 22.07 8.02 -6.15
N PRO A 152 20.85 8.53 -5.89
CA PRO A 152 20.08 8.19 -4.71
C PRO A 152 19.79 6.68 -4.66
N THR A 153 20.33 6.03 -3.65
CA THR A 153 20.23 4.59 -3.36
C THR A 153 19.96 4.40 -1.88
N SER A 154 20.98 4.53 -1.03
CA SER A 154 20.83 4.43 0.42
C SER A 154 19.83 5.45 0.98
N SER A 155 19.82 6.68 0.45
CA SER A 155 18.88 7.71 0.89
C SER A 155 17.42 7.35 0.56
N THR A 156 17.16 6.83 -0.64
CA THR A 156 15.82 6.38 -1.04
C THR A 156 15.40 5.12 -0.29
N THR A 157 16.32 4.18 -0.04
CA THR A 157 16.07 2.99 0.78
C THR A 157 15.72 3.37 2.22
N ALA A 158 16.44 4.33 2.82
CA ALA A 158 16.13 4.85 4.15
C ALA A 158 14.75 5.53 4.21
N MET A 159 14.40 6.37 3.21
CA MET A 159 13.09 6.99 3.11
C MET A 159 11.97 5.95 2.99
N LEU A 160 12.18 4.92 2.17
CA LEU A 160 11.24 3.82 1.99
C LEU A 160 11.01 3.07 3.30
N ALA A 161 12.09 2.68 3.98
CA ALA A 161 12.02 1.93 5.24
C ALA A 161 11.33 2.75 6.35
N MET A 162 11.62 4.06 6.46
CA MET A 162 10.95 4.96 7.41
C MET A 162 9.46 5.09 7.10
N GLY A 163 9.13 5.25 5.81
CA GLY A 163 7.74 5.33 5.37
C GLY A 163 6.95 4.05 5.64
N ASP A 164 7.56 2.88 5.44
CA ASP A 164 6.93 1.60 5.75
C ASP A 164 6.74 1.41 7.25
N ALA A 165 7.74 1.75 8.07
CA ALA A 165 7.61 1.72 9.53
C ALA A 165 6.46 2.61 10.00
N LEU A 166 6.34 3.83 9.44
CA LEU A 166 5.25 4.74 9.76
C LEU A 166 3.88 4.15 9.39
N ALA A 167 3.73 3.63 8.17
CA ALA A 167 2.48 3.07 7.69
C ALA A 167 2.04 1.84 8.49
N VAL A 168 2.98 0.94 8.83
CA VAL A 168 2.70 -0.28 9.61
C VAL A 168 2.27 0.09 11.03
N VAL A 169 3.02 0.95 11.72
CA VAL A 169 2.67 1.36 13.09
C VAL A 169 1.30 2.06 13.13
N ILE A 170 0.99 2.92 12.16
CA ILE A 170 -0.32 3.57 12.08
C ILE A 170 -1.44 2.54 11.86
N ALA A 171 -1.23 1.55 10.97
CA ALA A 171 -2.21 0.50 10.73
C ALA A 171 -2.48 -0.33 12.00
N GLU A 172 -1.43 -0.70 12.74
CA GLU A 172 -1.54 -1.42 14.01
C GLU A 172 -2.28 -0.57 15.07
N ARG A 173 -1.93 0.70 15.22
CA ARG A 173 -2.58 1.64 16.14
C ARG A 173 -4.06 1.87 15.82
N LYS A 174 -4.44 1.81 14.52
CA LYS A 174 -5.84 1.86 14.07
C LYS A 174 -6.58 0.52 14.26
N GLY A 175 -5.91 -0.54 14.68
CA GLY A 175 -6.49 -1.87 14.79
C GLY A 175 -6.87 -2.48 13.44
N PHE A 176 -6.13 -2.13 12.37
CA PHE A 176 -6.35 -2.65 11.02
C PHE A 176 -6.17 -4.17 10.97
N LYS A 177 -7.14 -4.88 10.42
CA LYS A 177 -7.23 -6.34 10.45
C LYS A 177 -7.19 -6.92 9.03
N GLU A 178 -6.95 -8.21 8.94
CA GLU A 178 -6.95 -8.98 7.69
C GLU A 178 -8.23 -8.75 6.85
N ARG A 179 -9.40 -8.67 7.51
CA ARG A 179 -10.68 -8.37 6.84
C ARG A 179 -10.70 -6.97 6.20
N ASP A 180 -10.03 -6.00 6.81
CA ASP A 180 -9.95 -4.64 6.29
C ASP A 180 -9.03 -4.59 5.09
N PHE A 181 -7.89 -5.32 5.16
CA PHE A 181 -7.00 -5.52 4.03
C PHE A 181 -7.71 -6.17 2.84
N ALA A 182 -8.48 -7.24 3.09
CA ALA A 182 -9.26 -7.92 2.06
C ALA A 182 -10.26 -6.98 1.37
N ARG A 183 -10.93 -6.09 2.12
CA ARG A 183 -11.86 -5.08 1.57
C ARG A 183 -11.18 -4.08 0.64
N LEU A 184 -9.92 -3.72 0.93
CA LEU A 184 -9.13 -2.80 0.11
C LEU A 184 -8.45 -3.50 -1.08
N HIS A 185 -8.38 -4.86 -1.05
CA HIS A 185 -7.76 -5.67 -2.10
C HIS A 185 -8.72 -6.74 -2.66
N PRO A 186 -9.90 -6.36 -3.21
CA PRO A 186 -10.96 -7.31 -3.57
C PRO A 186 -10.54 -8.31 -4.67
N GLY A 187 -9.63 -7.90 -5.56
CA GLY A 187 -9.10 -8.76 -6.63
C GLY A 187 -7.98 -9.72 -6.19
N GLY A 188 -7.40 -9.54 -5.02
CA GLY A 188 -6.34 -10.39 -4.49
C GLY A 188 -6.84 -11.75 -4.00
N GLN A 189 -5.94 -12.73 -3.91
CA GLN A 189 -6.28 -14.08 -3.41
C GLN A 189 -6.94 -14.05 -2.03
N LEU A 190 -6.42 -13.21 -1.12
CA LEU A 190 -6.96 -13.02 0.22
C LEU A 190 -8.36 -12.37 0.18
N GLY A 191 -8.55 -11.34 -0.67
CA GLY A 191 -9.83 -10.68 -0.85
C GLY A 191 -10.90 -11.65 -1.32
N ARG A 192 -10.60 -12.47 -2.34
CA ARG A 192 -11.51 -13.51 -2.82
C ARG A 192 -11.86 -14.51 -1.72
N LYS A 193 -10.85 -15.01 -0.97
CA LYS A 193 -11.06 -16.01 0.07
C LYS A 193 -11.94 -15.51 1.22
N LEU A 194 -11.81 -14.23 1.61
CA LEU A 194 -12.50 -13.68 2.79
C LEU A 194 -13.80 -12.95 2.47
N LEU A 195 -13.99 -12.47 1.25
CA LEU A 195 -15.16 -11.66 0.89
C LEU A 195 -16.21 -12.42 0.08
N LEU A 196 -15.78 -13.42 -0.72
CA LEU A 196 -16.71 -14.16 -1.56
C LEU A 196 -17.56 -15.13 -0.72
N ARG A 197 -18.85 -15.11 -1.02
CA ARG A 197 -19.84 -16.08 -0.51
C ARG A 197 -20.09 -17.13 -1.57
N VAL A 198 -20.60 -18.27 -1.17
CA VAL A 198 -21.00 -19.34 -2.10
C VAL A 198 -21.92 -18.81 -3.19
N ARG A 199 -22.86 -17.93 -2.86
CA ARG A 199 -23.79 -17.30 -3.83
C ARG A 199 -23.10 -16.48 -4.92
N ASP A 200 -21.88 -15.97 -4.68
CA ASP A 200 -21.13 -15.13 -5.61
C ASP A 200 -20.34 -15.99 -6.63
N LEU A 201 -20.20 -17.30 -6.34
CA LEU A 201 -19.44 -18.26 -7.14
C LEU A 201 -20.26 -19.48 -7.57
N MET A 202 -21.40 -19.73 -6.91
CA MET A 202 -22.20 -20.90 -7.21
C MET A 202 -22.72 -20.88 -8.63
N ARG A 203 -22.82 -22.04 -9.22
CA ARG A 203 -23.45 -22.21 -10.53
C ARG A 203 -24.96 -22.10 -10.38
N THR A 204 -25.62 -21.42 -11.32
CA THR A 204 -27.06 -21.23 -11.35
C THR A 204 -27.61 -21.54 -12.74
N HIS A 205 -28.92 -21.75 -12.84
CA HIS A 205 -29.62 -22.01 -14.09
C HIS A 205 -28.95 -23.12 -14.91
N GLU A 206 -28.66 -22.88 -16.19
CA GLU A 206 -28.07 -23.87 -17.11
C GLU A 206 -26.68 -24.35 -16.72
N ALA A 207 -25.91 -23.55 -15.92
CA ALA A 207 -24.60 -23.95 -15.43
C ALA A 207 -24.68 -24.91 -14.22
N ASN A 208 -25.87 -25.12 -13.63
CA ASN A 208 -26.12 -26.05 -12.55
C ASN A 208 -27.00 -27.20 -13.04
N PRO A 209 -26.45 -28.36 -13.46
CA PRO A 209 -27.25 -29.49 -13.89
C PRO A 209 -28.15 -29.98 -12.76
N VAL A 210 -29.45 -29.98 -13.00
CA VAL A 210 -30.45 -30.54 -12.08
C VAL A 210 -31.13 -31.70 -12.76
N VAL A 211 -31.13 -32.87 -12.12
CA VAL A 211 -31.70 -34.13 -12.65
C VAL A 211 -32.63 -34.76 -11.64
N ARG A 212 -33.59 -35.53 -12.10
CA ARG A 212 -34.46 -36.35 -11.21
C ARG A 212 -33.77 -37.63 -10.80
N GLU A 213 -34.13 -38.18 -9.64
CA GLU A 213 -33.63 -39.46 -9.15
C GLU A 213 -33.92 -40.62 -10.11
N SER A 214 -34.96 -40.54 -10.93
CA SER A 214 -35.31 -41.53 -11.94
C SER A 214 -34.57 -41.38 -13.26
N ALA A 215 -33.67 -40.38 -13.40
CA ALA A 215 -32.95 -40.12 -14.64
C ALA A 215 -31.91 -41.23 -14.90
N ARG A 216 -31.76 -41.62 -16.17
CA ARG A 216 -30.72 -42.57 -16.58
C ARG A 216 -29.35 -41.93 -16.43
N VAL A 217 -28.34 -42.67 -15.94
CA VAL A 217 -26.97 -42.20 -15.75
C VAL A 217 -26.41 -41.53 -17.02
N LYS A 218 -26.66 -42.10 -18.21
CA LYS A 218 -26.26 -41.49 -19.50
C LYS A 218 -26.78 -40.04 -19.66
N THR A 219 -28.01 -39.77 -19.26
CA THR A 219 -28.61 -38.42 -19.34
C THR A 219 -27.93 -37.46 -18.36
N VAL A 220 -27.61 -37.95 -17.15
CA VAL A 220 -26.90 -37.20 -16.14
C VAL A 220 -25.51 -36.80 -16.59
N LEU A 221 -24.76 -37.72 -17.21
CA LEU A 221 -23.42 -37.48 -17.76
C LEU A 221 -23.45 -36.43 -18.87
N LEU A 222 -24.42 -36.50 -19.77
CA LEU A 222 -24.57 -35.48 -20.83
C LEU A 222 -24.87 -34.09 -20.24
N ALA A 223 -25.69 -34.01 -19.19
CA ALA A 223 -26.00 -32.75 -18.51
C ALA A 223 -24.75 -32.18 -17.81
N ILE A 224 -23.98 -33.00 -17.09
CA ILE A 224 -22.74 -32.61 -16.43
C ILE A 224 -21.73 -32.10 -17.46
N THR A 225 -21.52 -32.85 -18.57
CA THR A 225 -20.57 -32.50 -19.63
C THR A 225 -20.97 -31.20 -20.32
N LYS A 226 -22.26 -31.04 -20.67
CA LYS A 226 -22.77 -29.79 -21.30
C LYS A 226 -22.53 -28.59 -20.41
N ALA A 227 -22.81 -28.71 -19.12
CA ALA A 227 -22.62 -27.64 -18.14
C ALA A 227 -21.17 -27.48 -17.70
N ARG A 228 -20.26 -28.40 -18.01
CA ARG A 228 -18.88 -28.46 -17.48
C ARG A 228 -18.84 -28.34 -15.96
N ALA A 229 -19.77 -29.04 -15.28
CA ALA A 229 -20.01 -28.85 -13.86
C ALA A 229 -19.27 -29.84 -12.94
N GLY A 230 -18.89 -31.02 -13.47
CA GLY A 230 -18.28 -32.11 -12.70
C GLY A 230 -19.30 -32.85 -11.78
N CYS A 231 -20.50 -32.31 -11.62
CA CYS A 231 -21.56 -32.90 -10.80
C CYS A 231 -22.95 -32.44 -11.28
N ALA A 232 -23.99 -33.14 -10.82
CA ALA A 232 -25.39 -32.76 -10.98
C ALA A 232 -26.14 -32.83 -9.65
N SER A 233 -27.00 -31.86 -9.38
CA SER A 233 -27.95 -31.87 -8.26
C SER A 233 -29.09 -32.84 -8.54
N VAL A 234 -29.34 -33.80 -7.68
CA VAL A 234 -30.43 -34.77 -7.80
C VAL A 234 -31.63 -34.30 -6.99
N VAL A 235 -32.79 -34.22 -7.63
CA VAL A 235 -34.03 -33.76 -7.00
C VAL A 235 -35.14 -34.79 -7.09
N ASN A 236 -36.05 -34.78 -6.10
CA ASN A 236 -37.25 -35.57 -6.09
C ASN A 236 -38.35 -34.97 -6.99
N PRO A 237 -39.55 -35.62 -7.17
CA PRO A 237 -40.64 -35.09 -7.97
C PRO A 237 -41.13 -33.70 -7.54
N GLN A 238 -40.95 -33.32 -6.27
CA GLN A 238 -41.31 -32.01 -5.71
C GLN A 238 -40.25 -30.95 -5.90
N GLY A 239 -39.12 -31.28 -6.58
CA GLY A 239 -37.99 -30.34 -6.82
C GLY A 239 -37.10 -30.13 -5.61
N ARG A 240 -37.20 -30.92 -4.53
CA ARG A 240 -36.32 -30.82 -3.38
C ARG A 240 -35.01 -31.57 -3.66
N LEU A 241 -33.90 -31.00 -3.27
CA LEU A 241 -32.59 -31.61 -3.37
C LEU A 241 -32.52 -32.84 -2.43
N ILE A 242 -32.17 -33.99 -3.00
CA ILE A 242 -32.08 -35.28 -2.26
C ILE A 242 -30.69 -35.92 -2.40
N GLY A 243 -29.84 -35.42 -3.29
CA GLY A 243 -28.48 -35.93 -3.49
C GLY A 243 -27.70 -35.15 -4.51
N ILE A 244 -26.47 -35.58 -4.72
CA ILE A 244 -25.56 -35.11 -5.73
C ILE A 244 -24.98 -36.32 -6.46
N PHE A 245 -24.79 -36.21 -7.77
CA PHE A 245 -24.08 -37.19 -8.59
C PHE A 245 -22.85 -36.52 -9.19
N THR A 246 -21.70 -37.18 -9.04
CA THR A 246 -20.39 -36.62 -9.47
C THR A 246 -19.73 -37.53 -10.51
N ASP A 247 -18.71 -37.01 -11.22
CA ASP A 247 -17.90 -37.79 -12.16
C ASP A 247 -17.18 -38.96 -11.47
N GLY A 248 -16.97 -38.90 -10.15
CA GLY A 248 -16.31 -39.93 -9.34
C GLY A 248 -17.23 -41.06 -8.89
N ASP A 249 -18.54 -40.99 -9.16
CA ASP A 249 -19.50 -42.02 -8.80
C ASP A 249 -19.65 -43.11 -9.90
N LEU A 250 -18.84 -43.00 -10.95
CA LEU A 250 -18.74 -43.93 -12.06
C LEU A 250 -17.43 -44.68 -12.04
#